data_f3c8b11a4e9d7aba219d63b3b2e7a1ab
#
_entry.id   f3c8b11a4e9d7aba219d63b3b2e7a1ab
#
_cell.length_a   1.000
_cell.length_b   1.000
_cell.length_c   1.000
_cell.angle_alpha   90.00
_cell.angle_beta   90.00
_cell.angle_gamma   90.00
#
_symmetry.space_group_name_H-M   'P 1'
#
loop_
_entity.id
_entity.type
_entity.pdbx_description
1 polymer ?
#
loop_
_entity_poly.entity_id
_entity_poly.type
_entity_poly.pdbx_seq_one_letter_code
_entity_poly.pdbx_strand_id
1 'polypeptide(L)'
;QIFPLGGHVVATANWTVDGGDGVDDHFVIISSEGEVAIYKGTDPASSATFELHGVYFAGKPLGNRCFAKFGGDLVILTETGVITLGKLLGGQSSNYNGALTSLIDGAFAEAVRYYKDNFGWLCVVYPLQNALIVNIPTTNSVSIQFVMNTITGAWCSFSGWSALTM
;
A
#
# COMPACT_ATOMS: atom_id res chain seq x y z
N GLN A 1 23.65 -3.36 -2.60
CA GLN A 1 22.42 -2.83 -3.20
C GLN A 1 21.24 -3.52 -2.56
N ILE A 2 20.34 -2.75 -1.92
CA ILE A 2 19.18 -3.30 -1.18
C ILE A 2 18.10 -3.74 -2.17
N PHE A 3 17.91 -2.97 -3.24
CA PHE A 3 16.91 -3.24 -4.28
C PHE A 3 17.59 -3.81 -5.53
N PRO A 4 17.48 -5.12 -5.80
CA PRO A 4 18.01 -5.77 -6.99
C PRO A 4 17.52 -5.16 -8.30
N LEU A 5 16.25 -4.78 -8.39
CA LEU A 5 15.68 -4.14 -9.58
C LEU A 5 16.08 -2.67 -9.73
N GLY A 6 16.69 -2.08 -8.69
CA GLY A 6 17.11 -0.68 -8.69
C GLY A 6 16.00 0.29 -8.36
N GLY A 7 16.02 1.47 -9.00
CA GLY A 7 15.06 2.54 -8.73
C GLY A 7 15.46 3.44 -7.56
N HIS A 8 14.50 4.20 -7.07
CA HIS A 8 14.65 5.09 -5.91
C HIS A 8 13.57 4.80 -4.86
N VAL A 9 13.80 5.24 -3.63
CA VAL A 9 12.81 5.13 -2.56
C VAL A 9 11.63 6.06 -2.83
N VAL A 10 10.42 5.53 -2.84
CA VAL A 10 9.17 6.28 -3.04
C VAL A 10 8.53 6.65 -1.72
N ALA A 11 8.42 5.68 -0.82
CA ALA A 11 7.78 5.87 0.47
C ALA A 11 8.36 4.94 1.54
N THR A 12 8.15 5.33 2.80
CA THR A 12 8.50 4.52 3.97
C THR A 12 7.34 4.49 4.94
N ALA A 13 7.25 3.43 5.73
CA ALA A 13 6.24 3.29 6.77
C ALA A 13 6.78 2.47 7.95
N ASN A 14 6.18 2.65 9.12
CA ASN A 14 6.38 1.77 10.26
C ASN A 14 5.21 0.79 10.34
N TRP A 15 5.55 -0.48 10.54
CA TRP A 15 4.59 -1.55 10.72
C TRP A 15 4.90 -2.28 12.02
N THR A 16 3.97 -2.24 12.94
CA THR A 16 4.08 -2.87 14.25
C THR A 16 3.26 -4.14 14.24
N VAL A 17 3.89 -5.28 14.46
CA VAL A 17 3.24 -6.57 14.59
C VAL A 17 3.28 -6.98 16.07
N ASP A 18 2.11 -7.25 16.64
CA ASP A 18 2.02 -7.87 17.97
C ASP A 18 1.94 -9.40 17.78
N GLY A 19 3.08 -10.06 17.91
CA GLY A 19 3.21 -11.52 17.80
C GLY A 19 2.97 -12.28 19.10
N GLY A 20 2.62 -11.57 20.20
CA GLY A 20 2.41 -12.17 21.52
C GLY A 20 3.66 -12.23 22.39
N ASP A 21 4.85 -12.08 21.84
CA ASP A 21 6.14 -12.05 22.57
C ASP A 21 6.70 -10.63 22.75
N GLY A 22 5.88 -9.61 22.48
CA GLY A 22 6.25 -8.20 22.50
C GLY A 22 5.96 -7.51 21.17
N VAL A 23 6.20 -6.20 21.14
CA VAL A 23 5.97 -5.37 19.96
C VAL A 23 7.18 -5.48 19.03
N ASP A 24 6.97 -6.08 17.86
CA ASP A 24 7.95 -6.14 16.79
C ASP A 24 7.74 -4.96 15.84
N ASP A 25 8.61 -3.95 15.95
CA ASP A 25 8.60 -2.82 15.04
C ASP A 25 9.41 -3.12 13.78
N HIS A 26 8.72 -2.98 12.65
CA HIS A 26 9.31 -3.12 11.32
C HIS A 26 9.35 -1.77 10.61
N PHE A 27 10.47 -1.50 9.96
CA PHE A 27 10.60 -0.37 9.06
C PHE A 27 10.47 -0.86 7.61
N VAL A 28 9.51 -0.33 6.89
CA VAL A 28 9.13 -0.75 5.53
C VAL A 28 9.51 0.34 4.55
N ILE A 29 10.21 -0.03 3.49
CA ILE A 29 10.64 0.87 2.41
C ILE A 29 10.15 0.30 1.09
N ILE A 30 9.52 1.12 0.23
CA ILE A 30 9.17 0.71 -1.14
C ILE A 30 9.97 1.50 -2.18
N SER A 31 10.46 0.76 -3.19
CA SER A 31 11.16 1.33 -4.35
C SER A 31 10.18 1.69 -5.47
N SER A 32 10.60 2.53 -6.39
CA SER A 32 9.84 2.87 -7.62
C SER A 32 9.63 1.67 -8.54
N GLU A 33 10.44 0.63 -8.41
CA GLU A 33 10.30 -0.60 -9.18
C GLU A 33 9.40 -1.63 -8.48
N GLY A 34 8.86 -1.31 -7.29
CA GLY A 34 7.88 -2.12 -6.57
C GLY A 34 8.47 -3.15 -5.61
N GLU A 35 9.76 -3.04 -5.31
CA GLU A 35 10.40 -3.85 -4.28
C GLU A 35 10.15 -3.24 -2.90
N VAL A 36 9.79 -4.09 -1.95
CA VAL A 36 9.52 -3.72 -0.56
C VAL A 36 10.59 -4.35 0.32
N ALA A 37 11.46 -3.54 0.90
CA ALA A 37 12.44 -3.96 1.89
C ALA A 37 11.86 -3.77 3.29
N ILE A 38 11.96 -4.81 4.12
CA ILE A 38 11.47 -4.82 5.49
C ILE A 38 12.66 -5.00 6.42
N TYR A 39 12.83 -4.05 7.33
CA TYR A 39 13.81 -4.11 8.40
C TYR A 39 13.12 -4.37 9.73
N LYS A 40 13.75 -5.20 10.55
CA LYS A 40 13.33 -5.47 11.93
C LYS A 40 14.35 -4.87 12.89
N GLY A 41 13.88 -4.23 13.96
CA GLY A 41 14.72 -3.71 15.03
C GLY A 41 14.34 -2.30 15.43
N THR A 42 14.94 -1.85 16.54
CA THR A 42 14.61 -0.58 17.21
C THR A 42 15.64 0.51 17.02
N ASP A 43 16.88 0.16 16.67
CA ASP A 43 17.97 1.13 16.50
C ASP A 43 18.65 0.99 15.14
N PRO A 44 18.33 1.87 14.17
CA PRO A 44 18.94 1.86 12.85
C PRO A 44 20.45 2.10 12.82
N ALA A 45 21.02 2.64 13.90
CA ALA A 45 22.48 2.88 14.01
C ALA A 45 23.24 1.62 14.43
N SER A 46 22.55 0.59 14.90
CA SER A 46 23.14 -0.66 15.38
C SER A 46 22.85 -1.82 14.44
N SER A 47 23.87 -2.30 13.73
CA SER A 47 23.73 -3.49 12.87
C SER A 47 23.47 -4.79 13.65
N ALA A 48 23.63 -4.77 14.97
CA ALA A 48 23.34 -5.92 15.84
C ALA A 48 21.83 -6.00 16.21
N THR A 49 21.12 -4.88 16.11
CA THR A 49 19.71 -4.77 16.53
C THR A 49 18.77 -4.31 15.42
N PHE A 50 19.31 -3.99 14.23
CA PHE A 50 18.55 -3.56 13.08
C PHE A 50 19.02 -4.32 11.83
N GLU A 51 18.20 -5.25 11.37
CA GLU A 51 18.58 -6.16 10.28
C GLU A 51 17.53 -6.16 9.15
N LEU A 52 17.98 -6.44 7.95
CA LEU A 52 17.09 -6.65 6.81
C LEU A 52 16.39 -8.01 6.96
N HIS A 53 15.06 -7.98 7.19
CA HIS A 53 14.24 -9.18 7.28
C HIS A 53 14.01 -9.82 5.90
N GLY A 54 13.83 -9.00 4.87
CA GLY A 54 13.66 -9.49 3.50
C GLY A 54 13.33 -8.38 2.50
N VAL A 55 13.38 -8.76 1.23
CA VAL A 55 12.94 -7.91 0.11
C VAL A 55 11.88 -8.68 -0.68
N TYR A 56 10.72 -8.07 -0.87
CA TYR A 56 9.55 -8.65 -1.50
C TYR A 56 9.12 -7.80 -2.69
N PHE A 57 8.38 -8.37 -3.62
CA PHE A 57 7.86 -7.64 -4.77
C PHE A 57 6.35 -7.42 -4.63
N ALA A 58 5.93 -6.17 -4.50
CA ALA A 58 4.53 -5.77 -4.33
C ALA A 58 3.89 -5.20 -5.62
N GLY A 59 4.71 -4.87 -6.62
CA GLY A 59 4.29 -4.08 -7.78
C GLY A 59 4.61 -2.59 -7.61
N LYS A 60 4.70 -1.87 -8.72
CA LYS A 60 5.06 -0.43 -8.72
C LYS A 60 4.05 0.38 -7.92
N PRO A 61 4.50 1.23 -6.98
CA PRO A 61 3.60 2.03 -6.16
C PRO A 61 2.91 3.13 -6.98
N LEU A 62 1.64 3.40 -6.67
CA LEU A 62 0.89 4.51 -7.22
C LEU A 62 0.98 5.72 -6.27
N GLY A 63 1.76 6.72 -6.68
CA GLY A 63 1.99 7.93 -5.90
C GLY A 63 2.85 7.73 -4.64
N ASN A 64 3.18 8.84 -3.98
CA ASN A 64 4.06 8.83 -2.79
C ASN A 64 3.32 8.50 -1.48
N ARG A 65 1.98 8.45 -1.51
CA ARG A 65 1.12 8.09 -0.36
C ARG A 65 0.53 6.70 -0.55
N CYS A 66 1.37 5.75 -0.91
CA CYS A 66 0.97 4.39 -1.23
C CYS A 66 0.75 3.50 0.00
N PHE A 67 1.09 3.96 1.20
CA PHE A 67 0.90 3.19 2.44
C PHE A 67 -0.27 3.72 3.27
N ALA A 68 -1.04 2.79 3.87
CA ALA A 68 -2.01 3.10 4.91
C ALA A 68 -2.05 2.01 5.97
N LYS A 69 -2.21 2.40 7.25
CA LYS A 69 -2.39 1.45 8.34
C LYS A 69 -3.80 0.84 8.26
N PHE A 70 -3.88 -0.46 8.31
CA PHE A 70 -5.12 -1.22 8.14
C PHE A 70 -5.26 -2.26 9.26
N GLY A 71 -5.88 -1.84 10.37
CA GLY A 71 -5.87 -2.65 11.59
C GLY A 71 -4.44 -2.86 12.10
N GLY A 72 -4.07 -4.11 12.35
CA GLY A 72 -2.70 -4.50 12.69
C GLY A 72 -1.78 -4.71 11.48
N ASP A 73 -2.25 -4.43 10.27
CA ASP A 73 -1.50 -4.63 9.03
C ASP A 73 -1.21 -3.29 8.33
N LEU A 74 -0.41 -3.32 7.29
CA LEU A 74 -0.09 -2.21 6.42
C LEU A 74 -0.55 -2.54 4.99
N VAL A 75 -1.36 -1.69 4.38
CA VAL A 75 -1.72 -1.82 2.97
C VAL A 75 -0.79 -1.01 2.10
N ILE A 76 -0.55 -1.52 0.90
CA ILE A 76 0.27 -0.91 -0.14
C ILE A 76 -0.59 -0.73 -1.39
N LEU A 77 -0.67 0.50 -1.89
CA LEU A 77 -1.33 0.85 -3.14
C LEU A 77 -0.32 0.73 -4.29
N THR A 78 -0.58 -0.18 -5.22
CA THR A 78 0.29 -0.44 -6.38
C THR A 78 -0.49 -0.43 -7.68
N GLU A 79 0.21 -0.44 -8.82
CA GLU A 79 -0.42 -0.56 -10.16
C GLU A 79 -1.22 -1.86 -10.32
N THR A 80 -0.89 -2.89 -9.53
CA THR A 80 -1.56 -4.20 -9.57
C THR A 80 -2.71 -4.33 -8.57
N GLY A 81 -2.91 -3.35 -7.71
CA GLY A 81 -3.98 -3.34 -6.70
C GLY A 81 -3.51 -2.89 -5.33
N VAL A 82 -4.41 -2.98 -4.37
CA VAL A 82 -4.12 -2.75 -2.94
C VAL A 82 -3.85 -4.10 -2.29
N ILE A 83 -2.64 -4.28 -1.77
CA ILE A 83 -2.22 -5.52 -1.10
C ILE A 83 -1.87 -5.24 0.36
N THR A 84 -2.13 -6.18 1.25
CA THR A 84 -1.67 -6.10 2.64
C THR A 84 -0.27 -6.68 2.77
N LEU A 85 0.53 -6.10 3.67
CA LEU A 85 1.90 -6.56 3.90
C LEU A 85 1.95 -7.99 4.45
N GLY A 86 1.00 -8.37 5.32
CA GLY A 86 0.88 -9.73 5.81
C GLY A 86 0.68 -10.77 4.70
N LYS A 87 -0.12 -10.46 3.67
CA LYS A 87 -0.29 -11.33 2.50
C LYS A 87 0.98 -11.41 1.66
N LEU A 88 1.66 -10.27 1.48
CA LEU A 88 2.92 -10.21 0.74
C LEU A 88 4.00 -11.10 1.39
N LEU A 89 4.13 -11.06 2.72
CA LEU A 89 5.03 -11.91 3.50
C LEU A 89 4.65 -13.40 3.46
N GLY A 90 3.37 -13.70 3.37
CA GLY A 90 2.86 -15.07 3.22
C GLY A 90 3.15 -15.71 1.87
N GLY A 91 3.96 -15.07 1.01
CA GLY A 91 4.35 -15.59 -0.32
C GLY A 91 3.24 -15.47 -1.36
N GLN A 92 2.14 -14.78 -1.03
CA GLN A 92 1.15 -14.40 -2.02
C GLN A 92 1.73 -13.20 -2.78
N SER A 93 2.35 -13.47 -3.92
CA SER A 93 2.75 -12.41 -4.83
C SER A 93 1.52 -11.56 -5.19
N SER A 94 1.78 -10.34 -5.65
CA SER A 94 0.77 -9.38 -6.13
C SER A 94 -0.14 -9.87 -7.26
N ASN A 95 -0.16 -11.18 -7.53
CA ASN A 95 -1.11 -11.81 -8.43
C ASN A 95 -2.52 -11.48 -7.95
N TYR A 96 -3.38 -11.10 -8.86
CA TYR A 96 -4.74 -10.58 -8.73
C TYR A 96 -5.61 -11.18 -7.62
N ASN A 97 -5.37 -12.42 -7.22
CA ASN A 97 -6.15 -13.10 -6.17
C ASN A 97 -5.77 -12.71 -4.73
N GLY A 98 -4.64 -12.04 -4.50
CA GLY A 98 -4.19 -11.60 -3.16
C GLY A 98 -4.57 -10.16 -2.83
N ALA A 99 -4.87 -9.32 -3.82
CA ALA A 99 -5.21 -7.93 -3.62
C ALA A 99 -6.60 -7.76 -2.98
N LEU A 100 -6.76 -6.73 -2.14
CA LEU A 100 -8.06 -6.32 -1.62
C LEU A 100 -8.99 -5.86 -2.74
N THR A 101 -8.40 -5.32 -3.82
CA THR A 101 -9.09 -4.84 -5.03
C THR A 101 -9.51 -5.96 -6.01
N SER A 102 -9.28 -7.23 -5.69
CA SER A 102 -9.59 -8.36 -6.58
C SER A 102 -11.04 -8.40 -7.05
N LEU A 103 -12.01 -7.94 -6.23
CA LEU A 103 -13.43 -7.89 -6.60
C LEU A 103 -13.76 -6.78 -7.62
N ILE A 104 -12.87 -5.78 -7.75
CA ILE A 104 -13.04 -4.66 -8.68
C ILE A 104 -11.86 -4.56 -9.66
N ASP A 105 -11.19 -5.68 -9.90
CA ASP A 105 -9.95 -5.75 -10.66
C ASP A 105 -10.05 -5.02 -12.02
N GLY A 106 -11.11 -5.29 -12.79
CA GLY A 106 -11.33 -4.63 -14.09
C GLY A 106 -11.44 -3.11 -13.98
N ALA A 107 -12.20 -2.60 -13.02
CA ALA A 107 -12.37 -1.16 -12.81
C ALA A 107 -11.07 -0.52 -12.30
N PHE A 108 -10.35 -1.23 -11.41
CA PHE A 108 -9.08 -0.75 -10.90
C PHE A 108 -8.00 -0.69 -11.99
N ALA A 109 -7.88 -1.75 -12.79
CA ALA A 109 -6.93 -1.81 -13.91
C ALA A 109 -7.23 -0.73 -14.97
N GLU A 110 -8.50 -0.45 -15.24
CA GLU A 110 -8.90 0.64 -16.13
C GLU A 110 -8.49 2.00 -15.56
N ALA A 111 -8.72 2.24 -14.28
CA ALA A 111 -8.31 3.48 -13.61
C ALA A 111 -6.78 3.67 -13.65
N VAL A 112 -6.01 2.61 -13.38
CA VAL A 112 -4.54 2.64 -13.47
C VAL A 112 -4.11 2.95 -14.90
N ARG A 113 -4.69 2.28 -15.90
CA ARG A 113 -4.35 2.47 -17.31
C ARG A 113 -4.48 3.92 -17.76
N TYR A 114 -5.51 4.63 -17.30
CA TYR A 114 -5.79 5.99 -17.74
C TYR A 114 -5.14 7.06 -16.85
N TYR A 115 -4.94 6.79 -15.56
CA TYR A 115 -4.66 7.85 -14.58
C TYR A 115 -3.40 7.63 -13.74
N LYS A 116 -2.62 6.56 -13.94
CA LYS A 116 -1.46 6.24 -13.09
C LYS A 116 -0.42 7.35 -12.97
N ASP A 117 -0.26 8.13 -14.04
CA ASP A 117 0.73 9.22 -14.11
C ASP A 117 0.21 10.54 -13.50
N ASN A 118 -1.07 10.57 -13.09
CA ASN A 118 -1.66 11.75 -12.47
C ASN A 118 -1.22 11.85 -11.01
N PHE A 119 -0.96 13.06 -10.56
CA PHE A 119 -0.65 13.32 -9.15
C PHE A 119 -1.94 13.25 -8.30
N GLY A 120 -1.83 12.64 -7.11
CA GLY A 120 -2.94 12.59 -6.15
C GLY A 120 -3.45 11.18 -5.82
N TRP A 121 -2.82 10.13 -6.33
CA TRP A 121 -3.08 8.78 -5.88
C TRP A 121 -2.73 8.64 -4.39
N LEU A 122 -3.66 8.13 -3.61
CA LEU A 122 -3.46 7.83 -2.21
C LEU A 122 -4.42 6.76 -1.73
N CYS A 123 -4.02 6.09 -0.67
CA CYS A 123 -4.84 5.14 0.07
C CYS A 123 -4.98 5.62 1.51
N VAL A 124 -6.19 5.65 2.04
CA VAL A 124 -6.46 6.04 3.42
C VAL A 124 -7.51 5.13 4.06
N VAL A 125 -7.32 4.81 5.32
CA VAL A 125 -8.32 4.10 6.13
C VAL A 125 -9.06 5.10 6.98
N TYR A 126 -10.39 5.03 6.93
CA TYR A 126 -11.28 5.83 7.77
C TYR A 126 -12.05 4.92 8.74
N PRO A 127 -11.52 4.70 9.96
CA PRO A 127 -12.04 3.69 10.87
C PRO A 127 -13.48 3.93 11.34
N LEU A 128 -13.88 5.20 11.53
CA LEU A 128 -15.21 5.56 12.00
C LEU A 128 -16.33 5.09 11.05
N GLN A 129 -16.04 4.93 9.77
CA GLN A 129 -16.99 4.46 8.76
C GLN A 129 -16.64 3.06 8.24
N ASN A 130 -15.65 2.40 8.85
CA ASN A 130 -15.14 1.12 8.39
C ASN A 130 -14.80 1.15 6.89
N ALA A 131 -14.11 2.19 6.44
CA ALA A 131 -13.84 2.41 5.04
C ALA A 131 -12.33 2.43 4.75
N LEU A 132 -11.94 1.73 3.70
CA LEU A 132 -10.66 1.91 3.01
C LEU A 132 -10.97 2.68 1.72
N ILE A 133 -10.34 3.83 1.56
CA ILE A 133 -10.59 4.75 0.45
C ILE A 133 -9.35 4.80 -0.43
N VAL A 134 -9.51 4.52 -1.71
CA VAL A 134 -8.48 4.73 -2.74
C VAL A 134 -8.90 5.93 -3.58
N ASN A 135 -8.11 7.00 -3.50
CA ASN A 135 -8.33 8.20 -4.30
C ASN A 135 -7.66 8.05 -5.66
N ILE A 136 -8.40 8.32 -6.72
CA ILE A 136 -7.99 8.20 -8.11
C ILE A 136 -8.10 9.58 -8.75
N PRO A 137 -6.99 10.26 -9.03
CA PRO A 137 -6.99 11.57 -9.68
C PRO A 137 -7.29 11.39 -11.17
N THR A 138 -8.48 11.81 -11.62
CA THR A 138 -8.85 11.75 -13.04
C THR A 138 -8.32 12.95 -13.82
N THR A 139 -8.22 14.10 -13.15
CA THR A 139 -7.59 15.32 -13.66
C THR A 139 -6.84 16.03 -12.51
N ASN A 140 -6.21 17.16 -12.80
CA ASN A 140 -5.54 17.99 -11.78
C ASN A 140 -6.51 18.55 -10.71
N SER A 141 -7.82 18.52 -10.93
CA SER A 141 -8.81 19.10 -10.02
C SER A 141 -9.99 18.17 -9.72
N VAL A 142 -10.06 17.00 -10.32
CA VAL A 142 -11.15 16.06 -10.15
C VAL A 142 -10.60 14.70 -9.78
N SER A 143 -11.19 14.08 -8.77
CA SER A 143 -10.89 12.71 -8.35
C SER A 143 -12.19 11.90 -8.24
N ILE A 144 -12.06 10.61 -8.41
CA ILE A 144 -13.04 9.61 -8.00
C ILE A 144 -12.44 8.74 -6.91
N GLN A 145 -13.26 8.11 -6.10
CA GLN A 145 -12.78 7.21 -5.06
C GLN A 145 -13.37 5.83 -5.23
N PHE A 146 -12.53 4.80 -5.08
CA PHE A 146 -12.99 3.46 -4.78
C PHE A 146 -12.98 3.27 -3.26
N VAL A 147 -14.11 2.86 -2.71
CA VAL A 147 -14.31 2.73 -1.27
C VAL A 147 -14.69 1.31 -0.93
N MET A 148 -13.90 0.67 -0.08
CA MET A 148 -14.17 -0.66 0.44
C MET A 148 -14.71 -0.57 1.87
N ASN A 149 -15.80 -1.24 2.14
CA ASN A 149 -16.20 -1.50 3.52
C ASN A 149 -15.26 -2.55 4.13
N THR A 150 -14.55 -2.20 5.20
CA THR A 150 -13.51 -3.06 5.80
C THR A 150 -14.05 -4.27 6.54
N ILE A 151 -15.35 -4.28 6.85
CA ILE A 151 -16.03 -5.42 7.52
C ILE A 151 -16.51 -6.44 6.49
N THR A 152 -17.17 -5.96 5.42
CA THR A 152 -17.81 -6.84 4.42
C THR A 152 -16.92 -7.14 3.22
N GLY A 153 -15.88 -6.31 2.98
CA GLY A 153 -15.06 -6.36 1.76
C GLY A 153 -15.75 -5.82 0.51
N ALA A 154 -16.99 -5.31 0.64
CA ALA A 154 -17.74 -4.77 -0.50
C ALA A 154 -17.16 -3.43 -0.96
N TRP A 155 -17.12 -3.23 -2.27
CA TRP A 155 -16.62 -2.03 -2.92
C TRP A 155 -17.73 -1.21 -3.55
N CYS A 156 -17.56 0.11 -3.52
CA CYS A 156 -18.37 1.07 -4.26
C CYS A 156 -17.49 2.21 -4.78
N SER A 157 -18.03 3.01 -5.70
CA SER A 157 -17.38 4.21 -6.21
C SER A 157 -18.06 5.46 -5.67
N PHE A 158 -17.26 6.45 -5.26
CA PHE A 158 -17.72 7.79 -4.90
C PHE A 158 -17.24 8.78 -5.97
N SER A 159 -18.06 9.78 -6.23
CA SER A 159 -17.75 10.90 -7.12
C SER A 159 -18.19 12.20 -6.47
N GLY A 160 -17.60 13.31 -6.91
CA GLY A 160 -17.90 14.63 -6.34
C GLY A 160 -17.01 15.05 -5.18
N TRP A 161 -16.12 14.19 -4.69
CA TRP A 161 -15.08 14.53 -3.74
C TRP A 161 -13.80 14.88 -4.51
N SER A 162 -13.66 16.13 -4.89
CA SER A 162 -12.48 16.60 -5.59
C SER A 162 -11.37 16.92 -4.59
N ALA A 163 -10.72 15.90 -4.05
CA ALA A 163 -9.61 16.05 -3.12
C ALA A 163 -8.31 15.56 -3.75
N LEU A 164 -7.30 16.42 -3.78
CA LEU A 164 -5.92 16.05 -4.12
C LEU A 164 -5.16 15.51 -2.90
N THR A 165 -5.65 15.82 -1.70
CA THR A 165 -5.12 15.33 -0.41
C THR A 165 -6.27 15.12 0.56
N MET A 166 -6.25 14.02 1.30
CA MET A 166 -7.16 13.72 2.41
C MET A 166 -6.36 13.58 3.70
#